data_fd2aaf6be60a987b376a374571eb2002
#
_entry.id   fd2aaf6be60a987b376a374571eb2002
#
_cell.length_a   1.000
_cell.length_b   1.000
_cell.length_c   1.000
_cell.angle_alpha   90.00
_cell.angle_beta   90.00
_cell.angle_gamma   90.00
#
_symmetry.space_group_name_H-M   'P 1'
#
loop_
_entity.id
_entity.type
_entity.pdbx_description
1 polymer ?
#
loop_
_entity_poly.entity_id
_entity_poly.type
_entity_poly.pdbx_seq_one_letter_code
_entity_poly.pdbx_strand_id
1 'polypeptide(L)'
;MGGLITVALAETRASGLDGALSACGSVAGTLAMMNMALDGAFAFRILIGSEPNRVQQAMTSAPGRARLALAAALGGLPPWSQPETRRPPPSDLQGQLAQVASTFAAGVFLPREDQEQRAGGAFSGNSGVDYRALLQRSGRQSWVEAYYRSSGLSLARDLEVLNAAPRIEAEPQAVGYMRAHYDPSGVLQVPLLSYHTIGDGLTSAVLEGAYARTVHQAGHERSLRTAWVAAAGHCTFSPAEHLSMLRTLELRLKSGHWRTSPAQLNAISMSPNLGPQRFIRYIPYPLPRN
;
A
#
# COMPACT_ATOMS: atom_id res chain seq x y z
N MET A 1 9.75 -3.42 -6.18
CA MET A 1 10.89 -2.60 -6.68
C MET A 1 10.65 -2.05 -8.09
N GLY A 2 10.23 -2.84 -9.07
CA GLY A 2 10.05 -2.39 -10.46
C GLY A 2 9.20 -1.12 -10.62
N GLY A 3 8.07 -1.01 -9.90
CA GLY A 3 7.24 0.20 -9.95
C GLY A 3 7.95 1.47 -9.47
N LEU A 4 8.81 1.39 -8.44
CA LEU A 4 9.60 2.52 -7.98
C LEU A 4 10.64 2.95 -9.03
N ILE A 5 11.31 1.98 -9.68
CA ILE A 5 12.23 2.25 -10.80
C ILE A 5 11.48 2.91 -11.96
N THR A 6 10.29 2.42 -12.30
CA THR A 6 9.45 2.99 -13.37
C THR A 6 9.11 4.46 -13.08
N VAL A 7 8.73 4.76 -11.83
CA VAL A 7 8.45 6.15 -11.41
C VAL A 7 9.71 7.01 -11.51
N ALA A 8 10.84 6.55 -10.99
CA ALA A 8 12.11 7.30 -11.05
C ALA A 8 12.50 7.61 -12.50
N LEU A 9 12.34 6.66 -13.42
CA LEU A 9 12.60 6.88 -14.84
C LEU A 9 11.59 7.85 -15.48
N ALA A 10 10.31 7.77 -15.10
CA ALA A 10 9.27 8.67 -15.61
C ALA A 10 9.45 10.12 -15.13
N GLU A 11 10.12 10.34 -14.00
CA GLU A 11 10.48 11.65 -13.45
C GLU A 11 11.84 12.18 -13.98
N THR A 12 12.60 11.36 -14.71
CA THR A 12 13.93 11.72 -15.22
C THR A 12 13.86 12.26 -16.67
N ARG A 13 14.28 13.51 -16.90
CA ARG A 13 14.25 14.16 -18.23
C ARG A 13 15.02 13.42 -19.32
N ALA A 14 16.13 12.79 -18.98
CA ALA A 14 17.04 12.13 -19.93
C ALA A 14 16.77 10.63 -20.08
N SER A 15 15.57 10.16 -19.72
CA SER A 15 15.27 8.72 -19.75
C SER A 15 15.13 8.13 -21.16
N GLY A 16 14.89 8.96 -22.18
CA GLY A 16 14.61 8.50 -23.55
C GLY A 16 13.29 7.75 -23.70
N LEU A 17 12.39 7.89 -22.73
CA LEU A 17 11.07 7.25 -22.71
C LEU A 17 10.00 8.21 -23.22
N ASP A 18 9.04 7.71 -24.00
CA ASP A 18 7.82 8.44 -24.40
C ASP A 18 6.69 8.30 -23.38
N GLY A 19 6.71 7.26 -22.56
CA GLY A 19 5.72 6.97 -21.52
C GLY A 19 6.13 5.81 -20.64
N ALA A 20 5.45 5.63 -19.52
CA ALA A 20 5.77 4.62 -18.53
C ALA A 20 4.52 3.86 -18.05
N LEU A 21 4.68 2.56 -17.76
CA LEU A 21 3.65 1.68 -17.22
C LEU A 21 4.14 1.02 -15.94
N SER A 22 3.47 1.30 -14.82
CA SER A 22 3.77 0.71 -13.51
C SER A 22 2.68 -0.27 -13.10
N ALA A 23 3.06 -1.47 -12.69
CA ALA A 23 2.17 -2.50 -12.18
C ALA A 23 2.46 -2.75 -10.69
N CYS A 24 1.46 -2.63 -9.81
CA CYS A 24 1.50 -2.91 -8.37
C CYS A 24 2.79 -2.39 -7.68
N GLY A 25 3.19 -1.15 -8.02
CA GLY A 25 4.42 -0.55 -7.54
C GLY A 25 4.35 0.01 -6.12
N SER A 26 5.49 0.02 -5.41
CA SER A 26 5.68 0.83 -4.20
C SER A 26 5.99 2.28 -4.59
N VAL A 27 5.07 2.92 -5.30
CA VAL A 27 5.30 4.18 -6.03
C VAL A 27 5.38 5.42 -5.14
N ALA A 28 4.95 5.35 -3.87
CA ALA A 28 5.09 6.47 -2.93
C ALA A 28 6.49 6.61 -2.30
N GLY A 29 7.43 5.80 -2.74
CA GLY A 29 8.79 5.80 -2.21
C GLY A 29 9.03 4.78 -1.09
N THR A 30 10.30 4.50 -0.86
CA THR A 30 10.73 3.51 0.12
C THR A 30 10.42 3.96 1.55
N LEU A 31 10.64 5.24 1.88
CA LEU A 31 10.36 5.77 3.22
C LEU A 31 8.88 5.62 3.59
N ALA A 32 7.97 5.94 2.68
CA ALA A 32 6.53 5.82 2.91
C ALA A 32 6.13 4.38 3.21
N MET A 33 6.59 3.43 2.38
CA MET A 33 6.30 2.01 2.55
C MET A 33 6.89 1.46 3.84
N MET A 34 8.19 1.71 4.10
CA MET A 34 8.90 1.13 5.24
C MET A 34 8.45 1.72 6.57
N ASN A 35 8.11 3.01 6.61
CA ASN A 35 7.53 3.63 7.80
C ASN A 35 6.13 3.09 8.11
N MET A 36 5.28 2.89 7.09
CA MET A 36 3.96 2.29 7.27
C MET A 36 4.08 0.84 7.79
N ALA A 37 4.96 0.04 7.20
CA ALA A 37 5.23 -1.32 7.67
C ALA A 37 5.77 -1.33 9.11
N LEU A 38 6.68 -0.41 9.45
CA LEU A 38 7.23 -0.27 10.79
C LEU A 38 6.13 0.07 11.82
N ASP A 39 5.18 0.94 11.50
CA ASP A 39 4.09 1.27 12.41
C ASP A 39 3.19 0.06 12.71
N GLY A 40 2.91 -0.78 11.71
CA GLY A 40 2.23 -2.06 11.88
C GLY A 40 3.04 -3.06 12.72
N ALA A 41 4.33 -3.22 12.42
CA ALA A 41 5.24 -4.09 13.16
C ALA A 41 5.42 -3.65 14.61
N PHE A 42 5.53 -2.34 14.85
CA PHE A 42 5.64 -1.77 16.19
C PHE A 42 4.38 -2.05 17.02
N ALA A 43 3.20 -1.78 16.47
CA ALA A 43 1.95 -2.06 17.16
C ALA A 43 1.79 -3.56 17.47
N PHE A 44 2.15 -4.42 16.52
CA PHE A 44 2.14 -5.86 16.73
C PHE A 44 3.09 -6.28 17.85
N ARG A 45 4.33 -5.82 17.82
CA ARG A 45 5.34 -6.16 18.83
C ARG A 45 4.92 -5.74 20.24
N ILE A 46 4.40 -4.53 20.40
CA ILE A 46 4.05 -3.99 21.72
C ILE A 46 2.79 -4.65 22.30
N LEU A 47 1.79 -4.96 21.46
CA LEU A 47 0.49 -5.43 21.93
C LEU A 47 0.31 -6.95 21.90
N ILE A 48 1.08 -7.66 21.07
CA ILE A 48 0.93 -9.11 20.84
C ILE A 48 2.23 -9.87 21.13
N GLY A 49 3.36 -9.40 20.61
CA GLY A 49 4.67 -10.01 20.80
C GLY A 49 5.57 -9.89 19.58
N SER A 50 6.85 -10.28 19.73
CA SER A 50 7.87 -10.06 18.70
C SER A 50 7.90 -11.15 17.62
N GLU A 51 7.39 -12.35 17.92
CA GLU A 51 7.55 -13.49 17.06
C GLU A 51 6.51 -13.56 15.95
N PRO A 52 6.88 -13.81 14.68
CA PRO A 52 5.94 -13.89 13.55
C PRO A 52 4.84 -14.94 13.74
N ASN A 53 5.11 -16.06 14.43
CA ASN A 53 4.11 -17.10 14.72
C ASN A 53 2.97 -16.61 15.64
N ARG A 54 3.17 -15.50 16.35
CA ARG A 54 2.12 -14.85 17.17
C ARG A 54 0.94 -14.34 16.35
N VAL A 55 1.08 -14.15 15.03
CA VAL A 55 -0.04 -13.78 14.14
C VAL A 55 -1.14 -14.85 14.23
N GLN A 56 -0.80 -16.12 14.09
CA GLN A 56 -1.76 -17.21 14.19
C GLN A 56 -2.32 -17.34 15.61
N GLN A 57 -1.48 -17.17 16.62
CA GLN A 57 -1.94 -17.18 18.02
C GLN A 57 -2.91 -16.03 18.32
N ALA A 58 -2.69 -14.84 17.76
CA ALA A 58 -3.61 -13.72 17.93
C ALA A 58 -5.02 -14.03 17.35
N MET A 59 -5.11 -14.85 16.31
CA MET A 59 -6.39 -15.25 15.72
C MET A 59 -7.24 -16.13 16.64
N THR A 60 -6.67 -16.78 17.65
CA THR A 60 -7.39 -17.74 18.51
C THR A 60 -8.25 -17.08 19.60
N SER A 61 -8.07 -15.78 19.87
CA SER A 61 -8.80 -15.07 20.92
C SER A 61 -9.38 -13.74 20.43
N ALA A 62 -10.47 -13.27 21.02
CA ALA A 62 -11.06 -11.98 20.69
C ALA A 62 -10.11 -10.80 20.98
N PRO A 63 -9.39 -10.75 22.13
CA PRO A 63 -8.35 -9.76 22.37
C PRO A 63 -7.22 -9.78 21.33
N GLY A 64 -6.72 -10.95 20.96
CA GLY A 64 -5.68 -11.09 19.93
C GLY A 64 -6.14 -10.56 18.57
N ARG A 65 -7.35 -10.93 18.15
CA ARG A 65 -7.95 -10.43 16.90
C ARG A 65 -8.09 -8.90 16.87
N ALA A 66 -8.52 -8.29 17.98
CA ALA A 66 -8.66 -6.83 18.06
C ALA A 66 -7.29 -6.12 17.89
N ARG A 67 -6.26 -6.59 18.55
CA ARG A 67 -4.91 -6.04 18.45
C ARG A 67 -4.27 -6.28 17.09
N LEU A 68 -4.50 -7.46 16.49
CA LEU A 68 -4.05 -7.76 15.12
C LEU A 68 -4.72 -6.82 14.10
N ALA A 69 -6.03 -6.55 14.25
CA ALA A 69 -6.75 -5.60 13.41
C ALA A 69 -6.17 -4.17 13.54
N LEU A 70 -5.83 -3.74 14.75
CA LEU A 70 -5.17 -2.45 14.98
C LEU A 70 -3.81 -2.39 14.28
N ALA A 71 -2.94 -3.38 14.49
CA ALA A 71 -1.64 -3.44 13.86
C ALA A 71 -1.73 -3.45 12.33
N ALA A 72 -2.67 -4.19 11.77
CA ALA A 72 -2.93 -4.24 10.33
C ALA A 72 -3.43 -2.90 9.75
N ALA A 73 -4.29 -2.20 10.48
CA ALA A 73 -4.78 -0.88 10.06
C ALA A 73 -3.65 0.15 10.02
N LEU A 74 -2.77 0.15 11.02
CA LEU A 74 -1.59 1.01 11.11
C LEU A 74 -0.55 0.66 10.04
N GLY A 75 -0.39 -0.64 9.72
CA GLY A 75 0.46 -1.15 8.65
C GLY A 75 -0.14 -1.06 7.24
N GLY A 76 -1.31 -0.47 7.08
CA GLY A 76 -1.94 -0.24 5.77
C GLY A 76 -2.43 -1.50 5.05
N LEU A 77 -2.56 -2.65 5.73
CA LEU A 77 -2.96 -3.91 5.10
C LEU A 77 -4.45 -3.91 4.71
N PRO A 78 -4.80 -4.33 3.49
CA PRO A 78 -6.19 -4.41 3.07
C PRO A 78 -6.93 -5.61 3.72
N PRO A 79 -8.25 -5.51 3.93
CA PRO A 79 -9.05 -6.59 4.51
C PRO A 79 -9.38 -7.72 3.52
N TRP A 80 -8.83 -7.70 2.34
CA TRP A 80 -8.87 -8.72 1.31
C TRP A 80 -7.52 -8.76 0.61
N SER A 81 -6.74 -9.82 0.81
CA SER A 81 -5.34 -9.84 0.36
C SER A 81 -4.86 -11.19 -0.16
N GLN A 82 -5.61 -12.25 0.05
CA GLN A 82 -5.24 -13.58 -0.41
C GLN A 82 -5.70 -13.80 -1.86
N PRO A 83 -4.79 -14.14 -2.78
CA PRO A 83 -5.12 -14.41 -4.18
C PRO A 83 -6.21 -15.47 -4.34
N GLU A 84 -6.96 -15.38 -5.44
CA GLU A 84 -7.98 -16.37 -5.83
C GLU A 84 -9.12 -16.57 -4.84
N THR A 85 -9.22 -15.72 -3.83
CA THR A 85 -10.33 -15.74 -2.87
C THR A 85 -11.41 -14.73 -3.23
N ARG A 86 -12.65 -15.03 -2.81
CA ARG A 86 -13.73 -14.05 -2.89
C ARG A 86 -13.51 -12.97 -1.83
N ARG A 87 -13.79 -11.71 -2.20
CA ARG A 87 -13.76 -10.60 -1.26
C ARG A 87 -14.75 -10.81 -0.13
N PRO A 88 -14.30 -10.83 1.14
CA PRO A 88 -15.21 -10.93 2.28
C PRO A 88 -16.16 -9.73 2.33
N PRO A 89 -17.45 -9.91 2.61
CA PRO A 89 -18.38 -8.80 2.78
C PRO A 89 -17.98 -7.94 4.01
N PRO A 90 -18.42 -6.67 4.08
CA PRO A 90 -18.08 -5.78 5.21
C PRO A 90 -18.52 -6.31 6.58
N SER A 91 -19.56 -7.13 6.64
CA SER A 91 -20.05 -7.77 7.86
C SER A 91 -19.24 -8.98 8.32
N ASP A 92 -18.46 -9.60 7.44
CA ASP A 92 -17.62 -10.76 7.76
C ASP A 92 -16.25 -10.32 8.29
N LEU A 93 -16.24 -9.84 9.53
CA LEU A 93 -15.00 -9.41 10.19
C LEU A 93 -14.01 -10.57 10.32
N GLN A 94 -14.48 -11.79 10.61
CA GLN A 94 -13.61 -12.94 10.78
C GLN A 94 -12.91 -13.31 9.47
N GLY A 95 -13.63 -13.36 8.36
CA GLY A 95 -13.07 -13.61 7.05
C GLY A 95 -12.10 -12.51 6.62
N GLN A 96 -12.43 -11.24 6.89
CA GLN A 96 -11.51 -10.12 6.60
C GLN A 96 -10.21 -10.24 7.40
N LEU A 97 -10.27 -10.56 8.68
CA LEU A 97 -9.05 -10.68 9.49
C LEU A 97 -8.24 -11.94 9.14
N ALA A 98 -8.89 -13.03 8.71
CA ALA A 98 -8.19 -14.20 8.19
C ALA A 98 -7.36 -13.86 6.93
N GLN A 99 -7.91 -13.04 6.03
CA GLN A 99 -7.18 -12.50 4.87
C GLN A 99 -5.94 -11.69 5.31
N VAL A 100 -6.13 -10.77 6.26
CA VAL A 100 -5.04 -9.98 6.84
C VAL A 100 -3.97 -10.87 7.48
N ALA A 101 -4.37 -11.83 8.30
CA ALA A 101 -3.45 -12.72 9.01
C ALA A 101 -2.56 -13.52 8.04
N SER A 102 -3.11 -13.94 6.89
CA SER A 102 -2.36 -14.71 5.88
C SER A 102 -1.24 -13.92 5.19
N THR A 103 -1.36 -12.59 5.12
CA THR A 103 -0.39 -11.71 4.45
C THR A 103 0.34 -10.76 5.40
N PHE A 104 0.01 -10.78 6.69
CA PHE A 104 0.54 -9.85 7.69
C PHE A 104 2.06 -9.82 7.70
N ALA A 105 2.70 -10.98 7.78
CA ALA A 105 4.15 -11.06 7.84
C ALA A 105 4.81 -10.47 6.57
N ALA A 106 4.29 -10.79 5.41
CA ALA A 106 4.82 -10.30 4.13
C ALA A 106 4.65 -8.79 3.94
N GLY A 107 3.58 -8.19 4.48
CA GLY A 107 3.29 -6.77 4.32
C GLY A 107 3.84 -5.87 5.43
N VAL A 108 4.20 -6.46 6.59
CA VAL A 108 4.57 -5.69 7.80
C VAL A 108 6.00 -5.97 8.24
N PHE A 109 6.47 -7.23 8.19
CA PHE A 109 7.84 -7.57 8.60
C PHE A 109 8.81 -7.49 7.41
N LEU A 110 8.87 -6.32 6.78
CA LEU A 110 9.71 -6.12 5.60
C LEU A 110 11.20 -6.08 6.00
N PRO A 111 12.07 -6.85 5.32
CA PRO A 111 13.51 -6.76 5.50
C PRO A 111 14.02 -5.39 5.03
N ARG A 112 14.97 -4.82 5.76
CA ARG A 112 15.52 -3.49 5.50
C ARG A 112 17.04 -3.41 5.57
N GLU A 113 17.69 -4.46 6.00
CA GLU A 113 19.12 -4.49 6.31
C GLU A 113 19.99 -4.05 5.14
N ASP A 114 19.69 -4.52 3.92
CA ASP A 114 20.40 -4.16 2.69
C ASP A 114 20.22 -2.66 2.33
N GLN A 115 19.05 -2.12 2.59
CA GLN A 115 18.75 -0.70 2.35
C GLN A 115 19.38 0.18 3.42
N GLU A 116 19.36 -0.22 4.70
CA GLU A 116 20.01 0.46 5.81
C GLU A 116 21.53 0.49 5.64
N GLN A 117 22.12 -0.61 5.17
CA GLN A 117 23.54 -0.65 4.85
C GLN A 117 23.91 0.37 3.77
N ARG A 118 23.13 0.49 2.71
CA ARG A 118 23.37 1.48 1.64
C ARG A 118 23.11 2.91 2.09
N ALA A 119 22.13 3.12 2.94
CA ALA A 119 21.82 4.44 3.48
C ALA A 119 22.77 4.89 4.59
N GLY A 120 23.61 3.98 5.10
CA GLY A 120 24.56 4.26 6.18
C GLY A 120 23.92 4.27 7.57
N GLY A 121 22.71 3.70 7.74
CA GLY A 121 22.02 3.63 9.03
C GLY A 121 20.53 3.38 8.90
N ALA A 122 19.83 3.36 10.06
CA ALA A 122 18.40 3.16 10.13
C ALA A 122 17.64 4.36 9.54
N PHE A 123 16.93 4.16 8.43
CA PHE A 123 16.18 5.23 7.75
C PHE A 123 14.70 5.27 8.11
N SER A 124 14.17 4.28 8.81
CA SER A 124 12.77 4.25 9.24
C SER A 124 12.66 4.31 10.77
N GLY A 125 11.72 5.12 11.25
CA GLY A 125 11.51 5.32 12.67
C GLY A 125 10.09 5.73 12.98
N ASN A 126 9.70 5.82 14.25
CA ASN A 126 8.37 6.24 14.68
C ASN A 126 8.39 7.31 15.79
N SER A 127 9.50 8.00 15.93
CA SER A 127 9.61 9.14 16.88
C SER A 127 8.58 10.21 16.53
N GLY A 128 7.87 10.72 17.54
CA GLY A 128 6.82 11.73 17.37
C GLY A 128 5.50 11.22 16.75
N VAL A 129 5.37 9.93 16.45
CA VAL A 129 4.11 9.38 15.93
C VAL A 129 3.05 9.30 17.03
N ASP A 130 1.91 9.92 16.82
CA ASP A 130 0.69 9.70 17.61
C ASP A 130 -0.15 8.63 16.96
N TYR A 131 -0.21 7.43 17.57
CA TYR A 131 -0.94 6.28 17.03
C TYR A 131 -2.46 6.45 17.03
N ARG A 132 -3.01 7.32 17.88
CA ARG A 132 -4.43 7.68 17.82
C ARG A 132 -4.72 8.49 16.56
N ALA A 133 -3.95 9.53 16.31
CA ALA A 133 -4.06 10.33 15.10
C ALA A 133 -3.75 9.52 13.84
N LEU A 134 -2.79 8.59 13.91
CA LEU A 134 -2.43 7.70 12.81
C LEU A 134 -3.61 6.79 12.43
N LEU A 135 -4.28 6.17 13.41
CA LEU A 135 -5.45 5.34 13.17
C LEU A 135 -6.62 6.15 12.59
N GLN A 136 -6.87 7.35 13.07
CA GLN A 136 -7.89 8.24 12.52
C GLN A 136 -7.61 8.57 11.04
N ARG A 137 -6.38 8.96 10.72
CA ARG A 137 -5.97 9.26 9.33
C ARG A 137 -6.00 8.03 8.42
N SER A 138 -5.83 6.83 8.95
CA SER A 138 -5.90 5.60 8.14
C SER A 138 -7.27 5.36 7.49
N GLY A 139 -8.33 6.04 7.96
CA GLY A 139 -9.71 5.82 7.54
C GLY A 139 -10.29 4.46 7.97
N ARG A 140 -9.58 3.72 8.84
CA ARG A 140 -9.93 2.35 9.25
C ARG A 140 -10.34 2.24 10.73
N GLN A 141 -10.51 3.36 11.41
CA GLN A 141 -10.85 3.38 12.84
C GLN A 141 -12.11 2.55 13.14
N SER A 142 -13.20 2.75 12.39
CA SER A 142 -14.47 2.04 12.60
C SER A 142 -14.34 0.52 12.42
N TRP A 143 -13.48 0.09 11.48
CA TRP A 143 -13.16 -1.32 11.27
C TRP A 143 -12.44 -1.91 12.48
N VAL A 144 -11.44 -1.22 13.04
CA VAL A 144 -10.73 -1.63 14.25
C VAL A 144 -11.67 -1.64 15.46
N GLU A 145 -12.48 -0.60 15.65
CA GLU A 145 -13.44 -0.52 16.73
C GLU A 145 -14.43 -1.69 16.75
N ALA A 146 -14.81 -2.21 15.58
CA ALA A 146 -15.70 -3.36 15.48
C ALA A 146 -15.11 -4.61 16.16
N TYR A 147 -13.79 -4.85 16.04
CA TYR A 147 -13.12 -5.93 16.77
C TYR A 147 -12.98 -5.64 18.26
N TYR A 148 -12.67 -4.41 18.63
CA TYR A 148 -12.53 -4.04 20.05
C TYR A 148 -13.84 -4.15 20.81
N ARG A 149 -14.99 -3.82 20.21
CA ARG A 149 -16.32 -4.00 20.83
C ARG A 149 -16.60 -5.43 21.30
N SER A 150 -16.11 -6.43 20.57
CA SER A 150 -16.31 -7.85 20.89
C SER A 150 -15.20 -8.47 21.73
N SER A 151 -14.14 -7.72 22.05
CA SER A 151 -12.93 -8.25 22.67
C SER A 151 -12.85 -8.06 24.18
N GLY A 152 -13.66 -7.17 24.76
CA GLY A 152 -13.55 -6.74 26.16
C GLY A 152 -12.36 -5.80 26.42
N LEU A 153 -11.61 -5.40 25.37
CA LEU A 153 -10.47 -4.47 25.47
C LEU A 153 -10.90 -3.02 25.22
N SER A 154 -10.09 -2.09 25.72
CA SER A 154 -10.21 -0.66 25.42
C SER A 154 -9.21 -0.27 24.32
N LEU A 155 -9.71 0.14 23.15
CA LEU A 155 -8.90 0.69 22.07
C LEU A 155 -8.11 1.92 22.55
N ALA A 156 -8.73 2.79 23.33
CA ALA A 156 -8.07 3.98 23.88
C ALA A 156 -6.84 3.61 24.71
N ARG A 157 -6.96 2.57 25.57
CA ARG A 157 -5.84 2.12 26.39
C ARG A 157 -4.72 1.48 25.58
N ASP A 158 -5.03 0.64 24.59
CA ASP A 158 -4.00 0.05 23.71
C ASP A 158 -3.27 1.15 22.91
N LEU A 159 -3.97 2.20 22.45
CA LEU A 159 -3.35 3.37 21.80
C LEU A 159 -2.48 4.18 22.78
N GLU A 160 -2.87 4.33 24.04
CA GLU A 160 -2.03 4.95 25.09
C GLU A 160 -0.76 4.12 25.32
N VAL A 161 -0.87 2.80 25.41
CA VAL A 161 0.28 1.89 25.53
C VAL A 161 1.24 2.07 24.34
N LEU A 162 0.73 2.14 23.12
CA LEU A 162 1.56 2.40 21.92
C LEU A 162 2.24 3.78 21.99
N ASN A 163 1.51 4.81 22.45
CA ASN A 163 2.03 6.17 22.53
C ASN A 163 3.08 6.33 23.65
N ALA A 164 3.01 5.54 24.70
CA ALA A 164 3.97 5.53 25.81
C ALA A 164 5.19 4.62 25.57
N ALA A 165 5.14 3.71 24.61
CA ALA A 165 6.21 2.75 24.37
C ALA A 165 7.48 3.43 23.81
N PRO A 166 8.68 2.89 24.12
CA PRO A 166 9.95 3.38 23.57
C PRO A 166 9.94 3.40 22.04
N ARG A 167 10.38 4.51 21.46
CA ARG A 167 10.33 4.76 20.02
C ARG A 167 11.54 4.18 19.30
N ILE A 168 11.39 3.97 18.02
CA ILE A 168 12.47 3.61 17.09
C ILE A 168 12.91 4.90 16.44
N GLU A 169 14.19 5.26 16.62
CA GLU A 169 14.79 6.45 16.03
C GLU A 169 15.30 6.13 14.62
N ALA A 170 15.07 7.05 13.69
CA ALA A 170 15.72 7.03 12.39
C ALA A 170 16.91 7.98 12.38
N GLU A 171 17.98 7.60 11.68
CA GLU A 171 19.16 8.43 11.53
C GLU A 171 18.94 9.50 10.45
N PRO A 172 19.07 10.81 10.77
CA PRO A 172 18.78 11.88 9.82
C PRO A 172 19.55 11.78 8.50
N GLN A 173 20.79 11.32 8.54
CA GLN A 173 21.62 11.14 7.36
C GLN A 173 21.06 10.02 6.45
N ALA A 174 20.68 8.88 7.04
CA ALA A 174 20.07 7.77 6.29
C ALA A 174 18.71 8.16 5.68
N VAL A 175 17.88 8.91 6.43
CA VAL A 175 16.63 9.48 5.90
C VAL A 175 16.91 10.43 4.72
N GLY A 176 17.91 11.30 4.85
CA GLY A 176 18.32 12.22 3.78
C GLY A 176 18.77 11.47 2.51
N TYR A 177 19.56 10.40 2.68
CA TYR A 177 19.97 9.52 1.57
C TYR A 177 18.75 8.89 0.88
N MET A 178 17.84 8.33 1.63
CA MET A 178 16.64 7.68 1.06
C MET A 178 15.76 8.67 0.30
N ARG A 179 15.57 9.88 0.83
CA ARG A 179 14.82 10.94 0.13
C ARG A 179 15.45 11.31 -1.20
N ALA A 180 16.77 11.49 -1.23
CA ALA A 180 17.48 11.89 -2.44
C ALA A 180 17.47 10.81 -3.53
N HIS A 181 17.37 9.53 -3.17
CA HIS A 181 17.58 8.42 -4.12
C HIS A 181 16.34 7.56 -4.34
N TYR A 182 15.35 7.58 -3.44
CA TYR A 182 14.25 6.63 -3.45
C TYR A 182 12.85 7.24 -3.22
N ASP A 183 12.74 8.53 -2.90
CA ASP A 183 11.43 9.18 -2.76
C ASP A 183 11.06 9.93 -4.05
N PRO A 184 9.93 9.61 -4.68
CA PRO A 184 9.45 10.30 -5.88
C PRO A 184 9.10 11.76 -5.62
N SER A 185 9.42 12.61 -6.59
CA SER A 185 9.13 14.06 -6.55
C SER A 185 7.72 14.43 -7.05
N GLY A 186 7.10 13.56 -7.83
CA GLY A 186 5.85 13.82 -8.53
C GLY A 186 6.01 14.63 -9.83
N VAL A 187 7.22 15.04 -10.19
CA VAL A 187 7.50 15.86 -11.39
C VAL A 187 7.66 14.97 -12.61
N LEU A 188 6.56 14.45 -13.12
CA LEU A 188 6.53 13.56 -14.27
C LEU A 188 6.99 14.25 -15.56
N GLN A 189 7.97 13.67 -16.24
CA GLN A 189 8.47 14.14 -17.54
C GLN A 189 7.74 13.47 -18.71
N VAL A 190 7.14 12.30 -18.47
CA VAL A 190 6.38 11.51 -19.45
C VAL A 190 5.05 11.04 -18.86
N PRO A 191 4.04 10.70 -19.68
CA PRO A 191 2.83 10.07 -19.22
C PRO A 191 3.11 8.77 -18.46
N LEU A 192 2.59 8.66 -17.26
CA LEU A 192 2.65 7.45 -16.44
C LEU A 192 1.26 6.87 -16.23
N LEU A 193 1.08 5.61 -16.62
CA LEU A 193 -0.09 4.83 -16.31
C LEU A 193 0.27 3.81 -15.23
N SER A 194 -0.32 3.94 -14.04
CA SER A 194 -0.13 2.97 -12.96
C SER A 194 -1.39 2.13 -12.76
N TYR A 195 -1.24 0.85 -12.44
CA TYR A 195 -2.38 0.00 -12.13
C TYR A 195 -2.08 -0.94 -10.97
N HIS A 196 -3.10 -1.18 -10.15
CA HIS A 196 -2.92 -1.84 -8.88
C HIS A 196 -4.11 -2.74 -8.54
N THR A 197 -3.85 -3.88 -7.91
CA THR A 197 -4.89 -4.71 -7.29
C THR A 197 -5.33 -4.06 -5.97
N ILE A 198 -6.64 -3.98 -5.73
CA ILE A 198 -7.16 -3.32 -4.51
C ILE A 198 -6.88 -4.12 -3.24
N GLY A 199 -6.56 -5.39 -3.37
CA GLY A 199 -6.28 -6.33 -2.30
C GLY A 199 -4.81 -6.73 -2.21
N ASP A 200 -3.87 -5.85 -2.52
CA ASP A 200 -2.44 -6.13 -2.40
C ASP A 200 -1.99 -6.05 -0.94
N GLY A 201 -1.59 -7.18 -0.37
CA GLY A 201 -1.09 -7.27 1.00
C GLY A 201 0.41 -7.03 1.16
N LEU A 202 1.15 -6.83 0.05
CA LEU A 202 2.58 -6.54 0.06
C LEU A 202 2.85 -5.04 -0.21
N THR A 203 2.41 -4.55 -1.38
CA THR A 203 2.47 -3.13 -1.73
C THR A 203 1.04 -2.57 -1.70
N SER A 204 0.65 -2.02 -0.55
CA SER A 204 -0.73 -1.60 -0.36
C SER A 204 -1.17 -0.51 -1.35
N ALA A 205 -2.42 -0.59 -1.83
CA ALA A 205 -3.05 0.40 -2.69
C ALA A 205 -3.01 1.85 -2.13
N VAL A 206 -2.79 2.03 -0.83
CA VAL A 206 -2.64 3.35 -0.20
C VAL A 206 -1.40 4.10 -0.73
N LEU A 207 -0.35 3.37 -1.16
CA LEU A 207 0.86 3.95 -1.74
C LEU A 207 0.60 4.60 -3.10
N GLU A 208 -0.25 4.01 -3.93
CA GLU A 208 -0.69 4.62 -5.19
C GLU A 208 -1.44 5.94 -4.94
N GLY A 209 -2.34 5.95 -3.96
CA GLY A 209 -3.06 7.16 -3.56
C GLY A 209 -2.14 8.25 -3.02
N ALA A 210 -1.09 7.87 -2.29
CA ALA A 210 -0.08 8.80 -1.80
C ALA A 210 0.72 9.40 -2.95
N TYR A 211 1.18 8.59 -3.88
CA TYR A 211 1.91 9.08 -5.05
C TYR A 211 1.05 10.00 -5.93
N ALA A 212 -0.22 9.66 -6.14
CA ALA A 212 -1.13 10.54 -6.89
C ALA A 212 -1.26 11.93 -6.24
N ARG A 213 -1.25 12.02 -4.91
CA ARG A 213 -1.21 13.31 -4.20
C ARG A 213 0.11 14.04 -4.42
N THR A 214 1.25 13.35 -4.35
CA THR A 214 2.57 13.94 -4.65
C THR A 214 2.61 14.53 -6.06
N VAL A 215 2.13 13.79 -7.05
CA VAL A 215 2.03 14.27 -8.45
C VAL A 215 1.10 15.48 -8.59
N HIS A 216 -0.04 15.46 -7.88
CA HIS A 216 -0.96 16.61 -7.87
C HIS A 216 -0.32 17.86 -7.23
N GLN A 217 0.36 17.70 -6.10
CA GLN A 217 1.09 18.80 -5.44
C GLN A 217 2.21 19.37 -6.32
N ALA A 218 2.83 18.53 -7.15
CA ALA A 218 3.82 18.95 -8.15
C ALA A 218 3.21 19.59 -9.41
N GLY A 219 1.87 19.60 -9.56
CA GLY A 219 1.18 20.15 -10.72
C GLY A 219 1.21 19.28 -11.98
N HIS A 220 1.51 17.99 -11.83
CA HIS A 220 1.68 17.03 -12.94
C HIS A 220 0.53 16.00 -13.08
N GLU A 221 -0.65 16.26 -12.50
CA GLU A 221 -1.78 15.33 -12.46
C GLU A 221 -2.32 14.95 -13.86
N ARG A 222 -2.07 15.76 -14.88
CA ARG A 222 -2.41 15.46 -16.27
C ARG A 222 -1.56 14.32 -16.86
N SER A 223 -0.38 14.12 -16.34
CA SER A 223 0.55 13.08 -16.78
C SER A 223 0.35 11.74 -16.08
N LEU A 224 -0.38 11.68 -14.95
CA LEU A 224 -0.66 10.44 -14.21
C LEU A 224 -2.09 9.95 -14.43
N ARG A 225 -2.24 8.64 -14.59
CA ARG A 225 -3.51 7.93 -14.37
C ARG A 225 -3.25 6.66 -13.58
N THR A 226 -4.19 6.34 -12.67
CA THR A 226 -4.19 5.10 -11.91
C THR A 226 -5.44 4.30 -12.25
N ALA A 227 -5.27 3.00 -12.54
CA ALA A 227 -6.34 2.06 -12.77
C ALA A 227 -6.37 1.01 -11.64
N TRP A 228 -7.57 0.57 -11.26
CA TRP A 228 -7.77 -0.33 -10.13
C TRP A 228 -8.39 -1.64 -10.60
N VAL A 229 -7.82 -2.75 -10.17
CA VAL A 229 -8.28 -4.10 -10.49
C VAL A 229 -8.90 -4.74 -9.25
N ALA A 230 -10.13 -5.27 -9.38
CA ALA A 230 -10.83 -5.98 -8.34
C ALA A 230 -10.25 -7.39 -8.14
N ALA A 231 -9.04 -7.44 -7.61
CA ALA A 231 -8.32 -8.66 -7.27
C ALA A 231 -7.57 -8.50 -5.96
N ALA A 232 -7.29 -9.63 -5.31
CA ALA A 232 -6.43 -9.71 -4.14
C ALA A 232 -5.06 -10.31 -4.52
N GLY A 233 -4.06 -10.03 -3.69
CA GLY A 233 -2.69 -10.47 -3.89
C GLY A 233 -1.84 -9.49 -4.68
N HIS A 234 -0.52 -9.66 -4.54
CA HIS A 234 0.46 -8.80 -5.19
C HIS A 234 0.56 -9.14 -6.68
N CYS A 235 0.31 -8.15 -7.54
CA CYS A 235 0.41 -8.28 -9.01
C CYS A 235 -0.43 -9.40 -9.63
N THR A 236 -1.57 -9.75 -9.08
CA THR A 236 -2.44 -10.83 -9.57
C THR A 236 -3.33 -10.38 -10.73
N PHE A 237 -2.72 -9.87 -11.77
CA PHE A 237 -3.39 -9.43 -13.00
C PHE A 237 -3.55 -10.57 -13.99
N SER A 238 -4.62 -10.52 -14.78
CA SER A 238 -4.76 -11.38 -15.95
C SER A 238 -3.91 -10.84 -17.12
N PRO A 239 -3.53 -11.68 -18.10
CA PRO A 239 -2.92 -11.21 -19.33
C PRO A 239 -3.77 -10.18 -20.08
N ALA A 240 -5.11 -10.28 -20.03
CA ALA A 240 -6.02 -9.29 -20.62
C ALA A 240 -5.89 -7.92 -19.93
N GLU A 241 -5.73 -7.88 -18.61
CA GLU A 241 -5.54 -6.63 -17.85
C GLU A 241 -4.19 -5.97 -18.21
N HIS A 242 -3.11 -6.73 -18.30
CA HIS A 242 -1.81 -6.20 -18.75
C HIS A 242 -1.88 -5.60 -20.16
N LEU A 243 -2.50 -6.31 -21.11
CA LEU A 243 -2.64 -5.82 -22.48
C LEU A 243 -3.56 -4.61 -22.57
N SER A 244 -4.63 -4.56 -21.76
CA SER A 244 -5.51 -3.37 -21.68
C SER A 244 -4.73 -2.14 -21.27
N MET A 245 -3.86 -2.27 -20.26
CA MET A 245 -3.06 -1.15 -19.77
C MET A 245 -2.01 -0.72 -20.80
N LEU A 246 -1.33 -1.66 -21.45
CA LEU A 246 -0.37 -1.34 -22.51
C LEU A 246 -1.04 -0.60 -23.66
N ARG A 247 -2.15 -1.11 -24.19
CA ARG A 247 -2.92 -0.45 -25.26
C ARG A 247 -3.45 0.92 -24.86
N THR A 248 -3.83 1.09 -23.58
CA THR A 248 -4.30 2.38 -23.08
C THR A 248 -3.18 3.42 -23.07
N LEU A 249 -1.96 3.02 -22.67
CA LEU A 249 -0.79 3.89 -22.74
C LEU A 249 -0.43 4.23 -24.20
N GLU A 250 -0.42 3.24 -25.12
CA GLU A 250 -0.18 3.48 -26.54
C GLU A 250 -1.19 4.49 -27.14
N LEU A 251 -2.47 4.34 -26.81
CA LEU A 251 -3.52 5.27 -27.24
C LEU A 251 -3.28 6.68 -26.69
N ARG A 252 -2.85 6.81 -25.42
CA ARG A 252 -2.47 8.08 -24.81
C ARG A 252 -1.33 8.74 -25.56
N LEU A 253 -0.29 8.01 -25.90
CA LEU A 253 0.87 8.51 -26.63
C LEU A 253 0.49 8.99 -28.05
N LYS A 254 -0.39 8.27 -28.73
CA LYS A 254 -0.86 8.62 -30.08
C LYS A 254 -1.86 9.76 -30.12
N SER A 255 -2.78 9.84 -29.14
CA SER A 255 -3.93 10.76 -29.18
C SER A 255 -3.81 11.98 -28.25
N GLY A 256 -2.87 11.95 -27.31
CA GLY A 256 -2.77 12.95 -26.25
C GLY A 256 -3.84 12.84 -25.15
N HIS A 257 -4.75 11.85 -25.20
CA HIS A 257 -5.88 11.77 -24.30
C HIS A 257 -5.91 10.44 -23.53
N TRP A 258 -6.29 10.49 -22.26
CA TRP A 258 -6.47 9.31 -21.43
C TRP A 258 -7.86 8.68 -21.62
N ARG A 259 -7.92 7.37 -21.75
CA ARG A 259 -9.14 6.54 -21.78
C ARG A 259 -9.06 5.48 -20.69
N THR A 260 -9.20 5.88 -19.43
CA THR A 260 -8.94 5.05 -18.25
C THR A 260 -10.16 4.82 -17.36
N SER A 261 -11.37 5.15 -17.82
CA SER A 261 -12.54 4.75 -17.05
C SER A 261 -12.67 3.22 -17.02
N PRO A 262 -13.18 2.61 -15.94
CA PRO A 262 -13.37 1.16 -15.88
C PRO A 262 -14.16 0.60 -17.07
N ALA A 263 -15.20 1.32 -17.52
CA ALA A 263 -15.97 0.92 -18.69
C ALA A 263 -15.12 0.87 -19.98
N GLN A 264 -14.23 1.86 -20.17
CA GLN A 264 -13.33 1.88 -21.32
C GLN A 264 -12.29 0.77 -21.26
N LEU A 265 -11.69 0.54 -20.07
CA LEU A 265 -10.67 -0.50 -19.88
C LEU A 265 -11.25 -1.90 -20.07
N ASN A 266 -12.44 -2.17 -19.50
CA ASN A 266 -13.13 -3.45 -19.63
C ASN A 266 -13.74 -3.69 -21.03
N ALA A 267 -13.88 -2.63 -21.84
CA ALA A 267 -14.38 -2.74 -23.22
C ALA A 267 -13.27 -3.02 -24.25
N ILE A 268 -12.00 -2.99 -23.88
CA ILE A 268 -10.91 -3.37 -24.76
C ILE A 268 -11.04 -4.85 -25.08
N SER A 269 -11.41 -5.18 -26.33
CA SER A 269 -11.64 -6.55 -26.75
C SER A 269 -10.37 -7.38 -26.64
N MET A 270 -10.44 -8.49 -25.93
CA MET A 270 -9.37 -9.46 -25.74
C MET A 270 -9.86 -10.86 -26.07
N SER A 271 -8.92 -11.75 -26.43
CA SER A 271 -9.24 -13.17 -26.55
C SER A 271 -9.74 -13.71 -25.20
N PRO A 272 -10.81 -14.52 -25.18
CA PRO A 272 -11.32 -15.14 -23.95
C PRO A 272 -10.26 -15.92 -23.15
N ASN A 273 -9.25 -16.44 -23.84
CA ASN A 273 -8.16 -17.21 -23.22
C ASN A 273 -7.17 -16.35 -22.41
N LEU A 274 -7.27 -15.02 -22.48
CA LEU A 274 -6.40 -14.10 -21.74
C LEU A 274 -6.93 -13.77 -20.34
N GLY A 275 -8.03 -14.35 -19.94
CA GLY A 275 -8.65 -14.15 -18.63
C GLY A 275 -9.48 -12.87 -18.52
N PRO A 276 -10.08 -12.62 -17.33
CA PRO A 276 -11.02 -11.54 -17.12
C PRO A 276 -10.35 -10.17 -17.07
N GLN A 277 -11.14 -9.13 -17.37
CA GLN A 277 -10.82 -7.74 -17.10
C GLN A 277 -11.70 -7.25 -15.94
N ARG A 278 -11.08 -6.90 -14.83
CA ARG A 278 -11.75 -6.59 -13.55
C ARG A 278 -11.51 -5.15 -13.11
N PHE A 279 -11.41 -4.21 -14.04
CA PHE A 279 -11.21 -2.81 -13.73
C PHE A 279 -12.45 -2.21 -13.05
N ILE A 280 -12.23 -1.48 -11.96
CA ILE A 280 -13.28 -0.85 -11.15
C ILE A 280 -12.93 0.59 -10.79
N ARG A 281 -13.92 1.35 -10.30
CA ARG A 281 -13.68 2.57 -9.54
C ARG A 281 -13.29 2.19 -8.12
N TYR A 282 -12.21 2.77 -7.63
CA TYR A 282 -11.75 2.56 -6.27
C TYR A 282 -11.06 3.82 -5.75
N ILE A 283 -11.27 4.13 -4.50
CA ILE A 283 -10.57 5.20 -3.78
C ILE A 283 -9.82 4.52 -2.64
N PRO A 284 -8.47 4.49 -2.70
CA PRO A 284 -7.68 3.90 -1.63
C PRO A 284 -7.80 4.72 -0.34
N TYR A 285 -7.67 4.04 0.78
CA TYR A 285 -7.48 4.74 2.05
C TYR A 285 -6.25 5.65 1.98
N PRO A 286 -6.25 6.77 2.72
CA PRO A 286 -5.07 7.63 2.76
C PRO A 286 -3.89 6.91 3.39
N LEU A 287 -2.67 7.27 2.96
CA LEU A 287 -1.47 6.87 3.67
C LEU A 287 -1.53 7.47 5.08
N PRO A 288 -1.44 6.65 6.14
CA PRO A 288 -1.67 7.15 7.50
C PRO A 288 -0.61 8.15 7.95
N ARG A 289 0.61 8.00 7.42
CA ARG A 289 1.76 8.84 7.75
C ARG A 289 2.42 9.39 6.49
N ASN A 290 2.48 10.70 6.40
CA ASN A 290 3.21 11.43 5.35
C ASN A 290 4.60 11.80 5.84
#